data_1486ceb6b585cb9fedb4466a4ea15a0b
#
_entry.id   1486ceb6b585cb9fedb4466a4ea15a0b
#
_cell.length_a   1.000
_cell.length_b   1.000
_cell.length_c   1.000
_cell.angle_alpha   90.00
_cell.angle_beta   90.00
_cell.angle_gamma   90.00
#
_symmetry.space_group_name_H-M   'P 1'
#
loop_
_entity.id
_entity.type
_entity.pdbx_description
1 polymer ?
#
loop_
_entity_poly.entity_id
_entity_poly.type
_entity_poly.pdbx_seq_one_letter_code
_entity_poly.pdbx_strand_id
1 'polypeptide(L)'
;MKMTHSSESEVRPATILVDMQLQKTPAEEHDASLQELRQLIETLGWDIVGALTQKLHSPTAASLIGPGKLEELSELVKAPRKAESVVFDHELTPTQVRNIREATGVEVYDRSAIILEIFHRHARTREAQLQVELARLKYLAPRKSVSGAKERRGGGRGGRGVSESFHETERREVRDRISELQRELKEVHREQVERRSHREGLPKVAIVGYTNAGKSSLMRALTASEVLVADQLFATLDTTVRALQPETQPRILVSDTVGFIRNLPHDLVASFRSTLDEALDASLLLHIVDAADPAFRSHLRVTKEVLESIGAGKLPALLILNKIDAVDISQKALLKKEFPEAIAMSALNPKDIEALRTRLVSFFLDNMDQVELVVPYGKEGVLAEIRKNIQVLSESYEEKGVYLKIKANPGTVTALKRRLAS
;
A
#
# COMPACT_ATOMS: atom_id res chain seq x y z
N MET A 1 32.71 32.40 -7.38
CA MET A 1 32.39 31.65 -8.59
C MET A 1 31.01 31.00 -8.37
N LYS A 2 29.95 31.65 -8.84
CA LYS A 2 28.57 31.19 -8.64
C LYS A 2 28.30 30.10 -9.67
N MET A 3 28.12 28.88 -9.23
CA MET A 3 27.55 27.81 -10.07
C MET A 3 26.05 28.07 -10.26
N THR A 4 25.71 28.53 -11.44
CA THR A 4 24.33 28.55 -11.92
C THR A 4 23.90 27.11 -12.19
N HIS A 5 23.04 26.57 -11.33
CA HIS A 5 22.24 25.40 -11.69
C HIS A 5 21.30 25.82 -12.82
N SER A 6 21.66 25.49 -14.03
CA SER A 6 20.73 25.46 -15.15
C SER A 6 19.74 24.31 -14.85
N SER A 7 18.49 24.67 -14.62
CA SER A 7 17.35 23.76 -14.66
C SER A 7 17.24 23.22 -16.09
N GLU A 8 17.88 22.12 -16.40
CA GLU A 8 17.47 21.28 -17.51
C GLU A 8 16.01 20.89 -17.23
N SER A 9 15.10 21.34 -18.08
CA SER A 9 13.71 20.89 -18.06
C SER A 9 13.78 19.39 -18.35
N GLU A 10 13.62 18.56 -17.30
CA GLU A 10 13.45 17.11 -17.48
C GLU A 10 12.29 16.91 -18.45
N VAL A 11 12.60 16.38 -19.63
CA VAL A 11 11.59 16.06 -20.65
C VAL A 11 10.75 14.92 -20.05
N ARG A 12 9.53 15.25 -19.67
CA ARG A 12 8.60 14.27 -19.12
C ARG A 12 8.10 13.36 -20.23
N PRO A 13 8.11 12.01 -20.04
CA PRO A 13 7.58 11.08 -21.01
C PRO A 13 6.12 11.41 -21.35
N ALA A 14 5.81 11.54 -22.64
CA ALA A 14 4.47 11.84 -23.12
C ALA A 14 3.66 10.56 -23.31
N THR A 15 2.43 10.51 -22.79
CA THR A 15 1.57 9.34 -22.89
C THR A 15 0.15 9.67 -23.36
N ILE A 16 -0.49 8.72 -24.03
CA ILE A 16 -1.92 8.74 -24.34
C ILE A 16 -2.63 7.80 -23.38
N LEU A 17 -3.66 8.32 -22.73
CA LEU A 17 -4.53 7.56 -21.88
C LEU A 17 -5.63 6.89 -22.72
N VAL A 18 -5.76 5.56 -22.56
CA VAL A 18 -6.79 4.78 -23.26
C VAL A 18 -7.73 4.16 -22.25
N ASP A 19 -9.00 4.46 -22.42
CA ASP A 19 -10.03 4.05 -21.53
C ASP A 19 -11.16 3.32 -22.23
N MET A 20 -11.70 2.28 -21.59
CA MET A 20 -12.78 1.48 -22.07
C MET A 20 -13.92 1.46 -21.07
N GLN A 21 -15.03 2.12 -21.42
CA GLN A 21 -16.23 2.08 -20.62
C GLN A 21 -17.10 0.86 -21.00
N LEU A 22 -17.25 -0.05 -20.05
CA LEU A 22 -18.22 -1.13 -20.17
C LEU A 22 -19.63 -0.61 -19.89
N GLN A 23 -20.62 -1.03 -20.67
CA GLN A 23 -22.01 -0.56 -20.50
C GLN A 23 -22.62 -0.82 -19.12
N LYS A 24 -22.11 -1.83 -18.41
CA LYS A 24 -22.59 -2.20 -17.06
C LYS A 24 -21.97 -1.38 -15.93
N THR A 25 -20.91 -0.61 -16.21
CA THR A 25 -20.21 0.18 -15.19
C THR A 25 -20.91 1.52 -15.02
N PRO A 26 -21.34 1.90 -13.81
CA PRO A 26 -21.91 3.23 -13.54
C PRO A 26 -20.94 4.34 -13.98
N ALA A 27 -21.47 5.42 -14.53
CA ALA A 27 -20.66 6.54 -15.04
C ALA A 27 -19.76 7.13 -13.96
N GLU A 28 -20.27 7.32 -12.75
CA GLU A 28 -19.52 7.85 -11.61
C GLU A 28 -18.32 6.96 -11.23
N GLU A 29 -18.51 5.65 -11.27
CA GLU A 29 -17.43 4.69 -10.96
C GLU A 29 -16.37 4.66 -12.04
N HIS A 30 -16.79 4.78 -13.29
CA HIS A 30 -15.91 4.87 -14.45
C HIS A 30 -15.07 6.16 -14.42
N ASP A 31 -15.71 7.32 -14.19
CA ASP A 31 -15.02 8.61 -14.11
C ASP A 31 -14.03 8.65 -12.96
N ALA A 32 -14.38 8.07 -11.81
CA ALA A 32 -13.47 7.94 -10.67
C ALA A 32 -12.25 7.07 -10.99
N SER A 33 -12.42 5.95 -11.74
CA SER A 33 -11.30 5.10 -12.17
C SER A 33 -10.36 5.83 -13.10
N LEU A 34 -10.92 6.57 -14.05
CA LEU A 34 -10.15 7.35 -15.02
C LEU A 34 -9.37 8.49 -14.34
N GLN A 35 -9.99 9.18 -13.38
CA GLN A 35 -9.32 10.21 -12.61
C GLN A 35 -8.17 9.64 -11.76
N GLU A 36 -8.38 8.48 -11.17
CA GLU A 36 -7.34 7.79 -10.41
C GLU A 36 -6.16 7.38 -11.31
N LEU A 37 -6.42 6.85 -12.52
CA LEU A 37 -5.35 6.53 -13.48
C LEU A 37 -4.57 7.79 -13.90
N ARG A 38 -5.23 8.94 -14.08
CA ARG A 38 -4.55 10.22 -14.32
C ARG A 38 -3.59 10.56 -13.19
N GLN A 39 -4.04 10.44 -11.95
CA GLN A 39 -3.18 10.70 -10.77
C GLN A 39 -2.01 9.72 -10.67
N LEU A 40 -2.19 8.45 -11.06
CA LEU A 40 -1.09 7.47 -11.14
C LEU A 40 -0.04 7.89 -12.17
N ILE A 41 -0.45 8.31 -13.36
CA ILE A 41 0.43 8.80 -14.42
C ILE A 41 1.17 10.06 -13.98
N GLU A 42 0.47 11.01 -13.36
CA GLU A 42 1.05 12.24 -12.80
C GLU A 42 2.06 11.96 -11.69
N THR A 43 1.80 10.95 -10.85
CA THR A 43 2.74 10.49 -9.79
C THR A 43 4.06 10.00 -10.40
N LEU A 44 4.04 9.41 -11.59
CA LEU A 44 5.25 9.08 -12.34
C LEU A 44 5.93 10.30 -12.99
N GLY A 45 5.31 11.46 -12.97
CA GLY A 45 5.81 12.65 -13.66
C GLY A 45 5.67 12.55 -15.18
N TRP A 46 4.73 11.73 -15.69
CA TRP A 46 4.46 11.65 -17.12
C TRP A 46 3.38 12.65 -17.54
N ASP A 47 3.49 13.15 -18.77
CA ASP A 47 2.53 14.12 -19.33
C ASP A 47 1.48 13.40 -20.17
N ILE A 48 0.21 13.60 -19.84
CA ILE A 48 -0.92 13.08 -20.65
C ILE A 48 -1.16 14.03 -21.81
N VAL A 49 -0.76 13.63 -23.02
CA VAL A 49 -0.86 14.48 -24.25
C VAL A 49 -2.11 14.18 -25.05
N GLY A 50 -2.86 13.14 -24.74
CA GLY A 50 -4.11 12.76 -25.38
C GLY A 50 -4.88 11.73 -24.56
N ALA A 51 -6.17 11.57 -24.90
CA ALA A 51 -7.00 10.55 -24.30
C ALA A 51 -7.92 9.94 -25.37
N LEU A 52 -8.12 8.64 -25.30
CA LEU A 52 -9.01 7.87 -26.19
C LEU A 52 -9.97 7.06 -25.34
N THR A 53 -11.28 7.28 -25.51
CA THR A 53 -12.31 6.51 -24.80
C THR A 53 -13.15 5.72 -25.78
N GLN A 54 -13.49 4.49 -25.42
CA GLN A 54 -14.41 3.65 -26.17
C GLN A 54 -15.48 3.02 -25.27
N LYS A 55 -16.76 3.14 -25.66
CA LYS A 55 -17.85 2.40 -25.03
C LYS A 55 -18.03 1.06 -25.71
N LEU A 56 -17.98 -0.02 -24.95
CA LEU A 56 -18.11 -1.39 -25.47
C LEU A 56 -19.06 -2.22 -24.60
N HIS A 57 -19.71 -3.21 -25.23
CA HIS A 57 -20.44 -4.25 -24.48
C HIS A 57 -19.49 -5.25 -23.80
N SER A 58 -18.41 -5.58 -24.50
CA SER A 58 -17.37 -6.51 -24.03
C SER A 58 -16.02 -6.14 -24.60
N PRO A 59 -14.92 -6.44 -23.89
CA PRO A 59 -13.57 -6.23 -24.39
C PRO A 59 -13.28 -7.01 -25.66
N THR A 60 -12.49 -6.44 -26.57
CA THR A 60 -12.02 -7.14 -27.77
C THR A 60 -10.86 -8.06 -27.38
N ALA A 61 -10.90 -9.32 -27.81
CA ALA A 61 -9.87 -10.30 -27.47
C ALA A 61 -8.47 -9.92 -28.00
N ALA A 62 -8.40 -9.25 -29.16
CA ALA A 62 -7.15 -8.93 -29.82
C ALA A 62 -6.42 -7.71 -29.25
N SER A 63 -7.13 -6.65 -28.87
CA SER A 63 -6.55 -5.33 -28.53
C SER A 63 -7.29 -4.58 -27.44
N LEU A 64 -8.20 -5.22 -26.72
CA LEU A 64 -9.12 -4.63 -25.75
C LEU A 64 -10.14 -3.67 -26.39
N ILE A 65 -9.67 -2.75 -27.25
CA ILE A 65 -10.47 -1.80 -28.05
C ILE A 65 -10.74 -2.34 -29.45
N GLY A 66 -11.76 -1.82 -30.13
CA GLY A 66 -12.10 -2.20 -31.49
C GLY A 66 -11.02 -1.81 -32.52
N PRO A 67 -10.99 -2.45 -33.71
CA PRO A 67 -9.96 -2.20 -34.74
C PRO A 67 -9.92 -0.75 -35.22
N GLY A 68 -11.05 -0.10 -35.47
CA GLY A 68 -11.10 1.31 -35.87
C GLY A 68 -10.58 2.25 -34.78
N LYS A 69 -10.80 1.93 -33.47
CA LYS A 69 -10.21 2.69 -32.37
C LYS A 69 -8.72 2.43 -32.21
N LEU A 70 -8.23 1.26 -32.59
CA LEU A 70 -6.80 0.95 -32.61
C LEU A 70 -6.08 1.76 -33.71
N GLU A 71 -6.71 1.94 -34.87
CA GLU A 71 -6.21 2.81 -35.94
C GLU A 71 -6.16 4.27 -35.50
N GLU A 72 -7.26 4.78 -34.90
CA GLU A 72 -7.31 6.14 -34.32
C GLU A 72 -6.21 6.33 -33.25
N LEU A 73 -5.96 5.35 -32.39
CA LEU A 73 -4.88 5.38 -31.43
C LEU A 73 -3.51 5.49 -32.10
N SER A 74 -3.30 4.71 -33.18
CA SER A 74 -2.05 4.74 -33.96
C SER A 74 -1.81 6.12 -34.63
N GLU A 75 -2.86 6.80 -35.04
CA GLU A 75 -2.78 8.17 -35.57
C GLU A 75 -2.49 9.19 -34.47
N LEU A 76 -3.16 9.09 -33.31
CA LEU A 76 -2.94 9.96 -32.17
C LEU A 76 -1.49 9.89 -31.65
N VAL A 77 -0.89 8.70 -31.63
CA VAL A 77 0.52 8.51 -31.23
C VAL A 77 1.48 9.28 -32.15
N LYS A 78 1.15 9.43 -33.43
CA LYS A 78 1.95 10.13 -34.45
C LYS A 78 1.69 11.63 -34.52
N ALA A 79 0.75 12.17 -33.74
CA ALA A 79 0.40 13.59 -33.68
C ALA A 79 1.62 14.46 -33.33
N PRO A 80 1.59 15.82 -33.56
CA PRO A 80 2.73 16.71 -33.33
C PRO A 80 3.38 16.62 -31.95
N ARG A 81 2.60 16.34 -30.91
CA ARG A 81 3.10 15.91 -29.59
C ARG A 81 3.22 14.40 -29.57
N LYS A 82 4.32 13.89 -30.10
CA LYS A 82 4.58 12.43 -30.17
C LYS A 82 4.46 11.82 -28.78
N ALA A 83 3.52 10.90 -28.62
CA ALA A 83 3.47 10.09 -27.41
C ALA A 83 4.54 9.00 -27.49
N GLU A 84 5.21 8.74 -26.40
CA GLU A 84 6.22 7.69 -26.23
C GLU A 84 5.59 6.40 -25.73
N SER A 85 4.38 6.51 -25.18
CA SER A 85 3.65 5.38 -24.60
C SER A 85 2.14 5.55 -24.67
N VAL A 86 1.44 4.43 -24.47
CA VAL A 86 -0.01 4.40 -24.26
C VAL A 86 -0.30 3.67 -22.95
N VAL A 87 -1.26 4.19 -22.18
CA VAL A 87 -1.65 3.64 -20.88
C VAL A 87 -3.12 3.30 -20.87
N PHE A 88 -3.44 2.04 -20.55
CA PHE A 88 -4.80 1.52 -20.47
C PHE A 88 -5.28 1.44 -19.03
N ASP A 89 -6.55 1.80 -18.76
CA ASP A 89 -7.14 1.66 -17.41
C ASP A 89 -7.43 0.21 -17.03
N HIS A 90 -7.55 -0.67 -18.01
CA HIS A 90 -7.82 -2.09 -17.81
C HIS A 90 -6.56 -2.93 -17.94
N GLU A 91 -6.56 -4.04 -17.22
CA GLU A 91 -5.47 -5.02 -17.34
C GLU A 91 -5.44 -5.63 -18.76
N LEU A 92 -4.25 -5.71 -19.34
CA LEU A 92 -4.02 -6.23 -20.68
C LEU A 92 -3.41 -7.63 -20.63
N THR A 93 -3.93 -8.51 -21.46
CA THR A 93 -3.27 -9.80 -21.72
C THR A 93 -1.96 -9.59 -22.48
N PRO A 94 -0.97 -10.50 -22.36
CA PRO A 94 0.28 -10.44 -23.12
C PRO A 94 0.07 -10.31 -24.65
N THR A 95 -0.96 -10.94 -25.18
CA THR A 95 -1.33 -10.86 -26.61
C THR A 95 -1.85 -9.48 -26.99
N GLN A 96 -2.68 -8.88 -26.14
CA GLN A 96 -3.19 -7.53 -26.36
C GLN A 96 -2.06 -6.50 -26.32
N VAL A 97 -1.17 -6.57 -25.34
CA VAL A 97 0.02 -5.68 -25.25
C VAL A 97 0.84 -5.75 -26.53
N ARG A 98 1.13 -6.96 -27.02
CA ARG A 98 1.86 -7.14 -28.26
C ARG A 98 1.15 -6.54 -29.47
N ASN A 99 -0.13 -6.86 -29.66
CA ASN A 99 -0.88 -6.39 -30.84
C ASN A 99 -1.01 -4.87 -30.85
N ILE A 100 -1.23 -4.24 -29.67
CA ILE A 100 -1.30 -2.77 -29.56
C ILE A 100 0.08 -2.16 -29.86
N ARG A 101 1.18 -2.72 -29.31
CA ARG A 101 2.54 -2.26 -29.58
C ARG A 101 2.89 -2.36 -31.06
N GLU A 102 2.53 -3.46 -31.73
CA GLU A 102 2.73 -3.63 -33.16
C GLU A 102 1.96 -2.59 -34.00
N ALA A 103 0.75 -2.22 -33.57
CA ALA A 103 -0.09 -1.24 -34.28
C ALA A 103 0.38 0.20 -34.05
N THR A 104 0.79 0.55 -32.83
CA THR A 104 1.12 1.92 -32.43
C THR A 104 2.60 2.27 -32.56
N GLY A 105 3.48 1.28 -32.43
CA GLY A 105 4.94 1.45 -32.45
C GLY A 105 5.53 2.04 -31.17
N VAL A 106 4.74 2.18 -30.07
CA VAL A 106 5.17 2.74 -28.78
C VAL A 106 5.00 1.74 -27.65
N GLU A 107 5.58 2.06 -26.48
CA GLU A 107 5.42 1.23 -25.29
C GLU A 107 3.97 1.24 -24.78
N VAL A 108 3.52 0.07 -24.32
CA VAL A 108 2.15 -0.17 -23.87
C VAL A 108 2.16 -0.55 -22.41
N TYR A 109 1.47 0.22 -21.61
CA TYR A 109 1.29 0.00 -20.19
C TYR A 109 -0.19 -0.22 -19.89
N ASP A 110 -0.46 -1.04 -18.90
CA ASP A 110 -1.76 -1.10 -18.24
C ASP A 110 -1.65 -0.53 -16.82
N ARG A 111 -2.76 -0.45 -16.13
CA ARG A 111 -2.83 0.06 -14.76
C ARG A 111 -1.85 -0.67 -13.83
N SER A 112 -1.73 -1.98 -13.95
CA SER A 112 -0.81 -2.81 -13.16
C SER A 112 0.66 -2.45 -13.41
N ALA A 113 1.03 -2.19 -14.67
CA ALA A 113 2.38 -1.76 -15.04
C ALA A 113 2.73 -0.38 -14.44
N ILE A 114 1.78 0.57 -14.47
CA ILE A 114 1.97 1.90 -13.89
C ILE A 114 2.16 1.81 -12.37
N ILE A 115 1.34 1.03 -11.67
CA ILE A 115 1.48 0.81 -10.23
C ILE A 115 2.84 0.19 -9.89
N LEU A 116 3.28 -0.82 -10.65
CA LEU A 116 4.61 -1.45 -10.48
C LEU A 116 5.75 -0.46 -10.68
N GLU A 117 5.63 0.45 -11.64
CA GLU A 117 6.66 1.47 -11.89
C GLU A 117 6.70 2.51 -10.76
N ILE A 118 5.55 2.92 -10.22
CA ILE A 118 5.49 3.78 -9.03
C ILE A 118 6.16 3.09 -7.84
N PHE A 119 5.84 1.82 -7.60
CA PHE A 119 6.45 1.06 -6.53
C PHE A 119 7.95 0.90 -6.69
N HIS A 120 8.43 0.67 -7.92
CA HIS A 120 9.85 0.59 -8.20
C HIS A 120 10.61 1.88 -7.84
N ARG A 121 10.01 3.04 -8.11
CA ARG A 121 10.59 4.34 -7.75
C ARG A 121 10.54 4.67 -6.26
N HIS A 122 9.51 4.17 -5.56
CA HIS A 122 9.30 4.47 -4.14
C HIS A 122 9.92 3.44 -3.18
N ALA A 123 10.30 2.25 -3.64
CA ALA A 123 10.92 1.21 -2.83
C ALA A 123 12.30 1.65 -2.33
N ARG A 124 12.43 1.92 -1.02
CA ARG A 124 13.69 2.37 -0.40
C ARG A 124 14.37 1.28 0.41
N THR A 125 13.58 0.40 1.05
CA THR A 125 14.14 -0.70 1.82
C THR A 125 14.49 -1.88 0.91
N ARG A 126 15.47 -2.69 1.34
CA ARG A 126 15.86 -3.92 0.63
C ARG A 126 14.65 -4.84 0.43
N GLU A 127 13.81 -4.97 1.42
CA GLU A 127 12.61 -5.79 1.34
C GLU A 127 11.65 -5.31 0.26
N ALA A 128 11.26 -4.01 0.28
CA ALA A 128 10.38 -3.44 -0.73
C ALA A 128 10.97 -3.56 -2.14
N GLN A 129 12.28 -3.35 -2.30
CA GLN A 129 12.95 -3.53 -3.59
C GLN A 129 12.87 -4.97 -4.10
N LEU A 130 13.12 -5.96 -3.24
CA LEU A 130 12.99 -7.38 -3.59
C LEU A 130 11.56 -7.77 -3.94
N GLN A 131 10.58 -7.26 -3.19
CA GLN A 131 9.15 -7.51 -3.44
C GLN A 131 8.71 -6.92 -4.77
N VAL A 132 9.09 -5.68 -5.05
CA VAL A 132 8.75 -5.00 -6.31
C VAL A 132 9.44 -5.68 -7.50
N GLU A 133 10.72 -6.06 -7.37
CA GLU A 133 11.43 -6.79 -8.42
C GLU A 133 10.76 -8.14 -8.71
N LEU A 134 10.40 -8.88 -7.67
CA LEU A 134 9.69 -10.16 -7.79
C LEU A 134 8.33 -9.99 -8.51
N ALA A 135 7.54 -8.98 -8.10
CA ALA A 135 6.25 -8.68 -8.72
C ALA A 135 6.41 -8.28 -10.18
N ARG A 136 7.40 -7.43 -10.48
CA ARG A 136 7.72 -6.98 -11.85
C ARG A 136 8.13 -8.14 -12.74
N LEU A 137 8.97 -9.06 -12.27
CA LEU A 137 9.37 -10.24 -13.04
C LEU A 137 8.19 -11.17 -13.30
N LYS A 138 7.33 -11.42 -12.32
CA LYS A 138 6.11 -12.22 -12.50
C LYS A 138 5.16 -11.60 -13.51
N TYR A 139 4.99 -10.28 -13.47
CA TYR A 139 4.16 -9.54 -14.41
C TYR A 139 4.73 -9.55 -15.83
N LEU A 140 6.06 -9.41 -16.01
CA LEU A 140 6.72 -9.34 -17.31
C LEU A 140 6.98 -10.71 -17.93
N ALA A 141 7.18 -11.77 -17.14
CA ALA A 141 7.52 -13.10 -17.63
C ALA A 141 6.54 -13.65 -18.71
N PRO A 142 5.20 -13.59 -18.51
CA PRO A 142 4.25 -14.01 -19.54
C PRO A 142 4.30 -13.13 -20.80
N ARG A 143 4.56 -11.82 -20.63
CA ARG A 143 4.58 -10.83 -21.71
C ARG A 143 5.78 -10.99 -22.64
N LYS A 144 6.95 -11.33 -22.11
CA LYS A 144 8.16 -11.64 -22.89
C LYS A 144 7.98 -12.92 -23.72
N SER A 145 7.30 -13.92 -23.18
CA SER A 145 7.11 -15.21 -23.86
C SER A 145 6.29 -15.14 -25.13
N VAL A 146 5.39 -14.18 -25.27
CA VAL A 146 4.50 -14.01 -26.43
C VAL A 146 5.19 -13.27 -27.58
N SER A 147 6.16 -12.40 -27.31
CA SER A 147 6.91 -11.66 -28.34
C SER A 147 7.73 -12.58 -29.25
N GLY A 148 8.30 -13.67 -28.73
CA GLY A 148 9.09 -14.62 -29.51
C GLY A 148 8.31 -15.57 -30.41
N ALA A 149 6.98 -15.63 -30.29
CA ALA A 149 6.17 -16.59 -31.05
C ALA A 149 5.96 -16.21 -32.54
N LYS A 150 6.15 -14.93 -32.89
CA LYS A 150 5.93 -14.45 -34.27
C LYS A 150 7.16 -14.59 -35.19
N GLU A 151 8.38 -14.50 -34.60
CA GLU A 151 9.61 -14.77 -35.34
C GLU A 151 9.66 -16.21 -35.92
N ARG A 152 8.87 -17.13 -35.31
CA ARG A 152 8.75 -18.52 -35.79
C ARG A 152 8.02 -18.68 -37.12
N ARG A 153 7.20 -17.72 -37.58
CA ARG A 153 6.41 -17.84 -38.81
C ARG A 153 7.09 -17.31 -40.04
N GLY A 154 8.18 -16.55 -39.94
CA GLY A 154 8.90 -15.90 -41.04
C GLY A 154 10.24 -16.50 -41.43
N GLY A 155 10.79 -17.41 -40.65
CA GLY A 155 12.12 -17.98 -40.87
C GLY A 155 12.11 -19.35 -41.56
N GLY A 156 12.79 -19.43 -42.68
CA GLY A 156 13.00 -20.67 -43.41
C GLY A 156 13.77 -21.73 -42.60
N ARG A 157 13.80 -22.95 -43.15
CA ARG A 157 14.21 -24.25 -42.58
C ARG A 157 15.56 -24.34 -41.80
N GLY A 158 16.33 -23.25 -41.61
CA GLY A 158 17.70 -23.28 -41.03
C GLY A 158 17.86 -22.63 -39.66
N GLY A 159 16.88 -21.85 -39.14
CA GLY A 159 17.09 -21.03 -37.91
C GLY A 159 16.39 -21.51 -36.64
N ARG A 160 15.71 -22.67 -36.67
CA ARG A 160 14.83 -23.09 -35.55
C ARG A 160 15.55 -23.40 -34.25
N GLY A 161 16.77 -23.96 -34.26
CA GLY A 161 17.45 -24.41 -33.07
C GLY A 161 18.03 -23.29 -32.19
N VAL A 162 18.52 -22.21 -32.79
CA VAL A 162 19.23 -21.14 -32.07
C VAL A 162 18.22 -20.19 -31.40
N SER A 163 17.13 -19.82 -32.07
CA SER A 163 16.10 -18.94 -31.50
C SER A 163 15.29 -19.62 -30.37
N GLU A 164 14.97 -20.91 -30.50
CA GLU A 164 14.29 -21.67 -29.44
C GLU A 164 15.17 -21.79 -28.19
N SER A 165 16.48 -22.04 -28.35
CA SER A 165 17.44 -22.10 -27.26
C SER A 165 17.58 -20.75 -26.53
N PHE A 166 17.59 -19.63 -27.27
CA PHE A 166 17.73 -18.30 -26.67
C PHE A 166 16.52 -17.92 -25.80
N HIS A 167 15.29 -18.11 -26.29
CA HIS A 167 14.07 -17.87 -25.52
C HIS A 167 13.90 -18.83 -24.33
N GLU A 168 14.37 -20.05 -24.45
CA GLU A 168 14.34 -21.00 -23.34
C GLU A 168 15.35 -20.62 -22.25
N THR A 169 16.51 -20.10 -22.65
CA THR A 169 17.53 -19.55 -21.74
C THR A 169 17.00 -18.33 -21.00
N GLU A 170 16.42 -17.34 -21.70
CA GLU A 170 15.80 -16.16 -21.03
C GLU A 170 14.69 -16.55 -20.03
N ARG A 171 13.83 -17.51 -20.40
CA ARG A 171 12.80 -18.01 -19.49
C ARG A 171 13.38 -18.72 -18.26
N ARG A 172 14.50 -19.41 -18.43
CA ARG A 172 15.20 -20.06 -17.34
C ARG A 172 15.82 -19.02 -16.42
N GLU A 173 16.51 -18.04 -16.96
CA GLU A 173 17.10 -16.92 -16.17
C GLU A 173 16.04 -16.19 -15.35
N VAL A 174 14.87 -15.88 -15.94
CA VAL A 174 13.76 -15.24 -15.20
C VAL A 174 13.24 -16.14 -14.08
N ARG A 175 13.08 -17.45 -14.31
CA ARG A 175 12.65 -18.39 -13.27
C ARG A 175 13.67 -18.53 -12.15
N ASP A 176 14.96 -18.61 -12.51
CA ASP A 176 16.06 -18.73 -11.56
C ASP A 176 16.13 -17.45 -10.69
N ARG A 177 15.98 -16.26 -11.32
CA ARG A 177 15.94 -14.99 -10.58
C ARG A 177 14.72 -14.87 -9.66
N ILE A 178 13.53 -15.32 -10.09
CA ILE A 178 12.34 -15.39 -9.23
C ILE A 178 12.60 -16.28 -8.01
N SER A 179 13.23 -17.43 -8.21
CA SER A 179 13.55 -18.37 -7.13
C SER A 179 14.57 -17.80 -6.14
N GLU A 180 15.57 -17.08 -6.65
CA GLU A 180 16.56 -16.38 -5.84
C GLU A 180 15.90 -15.28 -4.98
N LEU A 181 15.10 -14.40 -5.59
CA LEU A 181 14.37 -13.33 -4.89
C LEU A 181 13.46 -13.88 -3.79
N GLN A 182 12.78 -15.00 -4.08
CA GLN A 182 11.93 -15.64 -3.06
C GLN A 182 12.73 -16.18 -1.88
N ARG A 183 13.95 -16.66 -2.11
CA ARG A 183 14.84 -17.11 -1.03
C ARG A 183 15.33 -15.92 -0.21
N GLU A 184 15.79 -14.84 -0.86
CA GLU A 184 16.24 -13.63 -0.17
C GLU A 184 15.10 -13.01 0.68
N LEU A 185 13.88 -12.94 0.13
CA LEU A 185 12.71 -12.46 0.87
C LEU A 185 12.40 -13.31 2.11
N LYS A 186 12.55 -14.63 2.04
CA LYS A 186 12.37 -15.49 3.22
C LYS A 186 13.40 -15.20 4.32
N GLU A 187 14.64 -14.89 3.96
CA GLU A 187 15.69 -14.52 4.91
C GLU A 187 15.37 -13.19 5.59
N VAL A 188 15.02 -12.16 4.81
CA VAL A 188 14.60 -10.84 5.34
C VAL A 188 13.37 -10.97 6.25
N HIS A 189 12.39 -11.77 5.85
CA HIS A 189 11.19 -12.01 6.67
C HIS A 189 11.53 -12.66 8.02
N ARG A 190 12.48 -13.64 8.04
CA ARG A 190 12.92 -14.27 9.29
C ARG A 190 13.55 -13.26 10.25
N GLU A 191 14.42 -12.37 9.75
CA GLU A 191 15.02 -11.30 10.55
C GLU A 191 13.95 -10.34 11.13
N GLN A 192 12.90 -10.07 10.36
CA GLN A 192 11.80 -9.23 10.83
C GLN A 192 10.97 -9.91 11.92
N VAL A 193 10.68 -11.20 11.80
CA VAL A 193 9.99 -11.97 12.84
C VAL A 193 10.76 -11.90 14.16
N GLU A 194 12.09 -12.04 14.12
CA GLU A 194 12.93 -11.88 15.31
C GLU A 194 12.83 -10.46 15.92
N ARG A 195 12.83 -9.41 15.08
CA ARG A 195 12.62 -8.03 15.55
C ARG A 195 11.21 -7.79 16.09
N ARG A 196 10.18 -8.46 15.54
CA ARG A 196 8.79 -8.37 16.00
C ARG A 196 8.61 -9.03 17.37
N SER A 197 9.33 -10.12 17.67
CA SER A 197 9.26 -10.79 18.98
C SER A 197 9.64 -9.86 20.15
N HIS A 198 10.53 -8.91 19.95
CA HIS A 198 10.85 -7.88 20.95
C HIS A 198 9.72 -6.88 21.21
N ARG A 199 8.68 -6.86 20.38
CA ARG A 199 7.50 -6.00 20.51
C ARG A 199 6.24 -6.77 20.92
N GLU A 200 6.39 -8.05 21.28
CA GLU A 200 5.29 -8.87 21.79
C GLU A 200 4.71 -8.26 23.06
N GLY A 201 3.39 -8.24 23.13
CA GLY A 201 2.68 -7.73 24.31
C GLY A 201 2.42 -6.22 24.30
N LEU A 202 3.05 -5.42 23.43
CA LEU A 202 2.71 -4.01 23.31
C LEU A 202 1.45 -3.82 22.48
N PRO A 203 0.57 -2.87 22.85
CA PRO A 203 -0.55 -2.45 22.01
C PRO A 203 -0.07 -1.96 20.64
N LYS A 204 -0.66 -2.49 19.57
CA LYS A 204 -0.31 -2.16 18.19
C LYS A 204 -1.52 -1.61 17.45
N VAL A 205 -1.35 -0.48 16.81
CA VAL A 205 -2.35 0.18 15.95
C VAL A 205 -1.83 0.20 14.53
N ALA A 206 -2.55 -0.34 13.58
CA ALA A 206 -2.21 -0.20 12.16
C ALA A 206 -3.14 0.79 11.47
N ILE A 207 -2.55 1.74 10.75
CA ILE A 207 -3.27 2.70 9.93
C ILE A 207 -3.48 2.09 8.55
N VAL A 208 -4.72 1.83 8.19
CA VAL A 208 -5.12 1.22 6.91
C VAL A 208 -6.09 2.13 6.16
N GLY A 209 -6.09 2.05 4.85
CA GLY A 209 -7.00 2.86 4.05
C GLY A 209 -6.49 3.05 2.63
N TYR A 210 -7.32 3.67 1.83
CA TYR A 210 -7.04 3.93 0.42
C TYR A 210 -5.82 4.85 0.23
N THR A 211 -5.23 4.85 -0.96
CA THR A 211 -4.17 5.83 -1.32
C THR A 211 -4.71 7.25 -1.14
N ASN A 212 -3.84 8.16 -0.73
CA ASN A 212 -4.15 9.57 -0.50
C ASN A 212 -5.27 9.88 0.55
N ALA A 213 -5.69 8.90 1.36
CA ALA A 213 -6.67 9.13 2.44
C ALA A 213 -6.09 9.91 3.64
N GLY A 214 -4.78 10.19 3.65
CA GLY A 214 -4.10 10.94 4.71
C GLY A 214 -3.44 10.05 5.79
N LYS A 215 -3.15 8.78 5.49
CA LYS A 215 -2.49 7.83 6.42
C LYS A 215 -1.16 8.37 6.94
N SER A 216 -0.25 8.76 6.05
CA SER A 216 1.08 9.25 6.41
C SER A 216 1.01 10.59 7.14
N SER A 217 0.03 11.45 6.83
CA SER A 217 -0.24 12.69 7.59
C SER A 217 -0.66 12.37 9.03
N LEU A 218 -1.57 11.41 9.20
CA LEU A 218 -2.00 10.97 10.53
C LEU A 218 -0.87 10.30 11.29
N MET A 219 -0.09 9.43 10.64
CA MET A 219 1.09 8.81 11.25
C MET A 219 2.06 9.86 11.77
N ARG A 220 2.40 10.87 10.95
CA ARG A 220 3.27 11.99 11.37
C ARG A 220 2.70 12.74 12.56
N ALA A 221 1.40 13.05 12.55
CA ALA A 221 0.75 13.78 13.62
C ALA A 221 0.70 13.00 14.94
N LEU A 222 0.48 11.68 14.88
CA LEU A 222 0.41 10.81 16.06
C LEU A 222 1.78 10.45 16.64
N THR A 223 2.85 10.46 15.84
CA THR A 223 4.18 9.94 16.26
C THR A 223 5.28 10.98 16.26
N ALA A 224 4.97 12.24 15.90
CA ALA A 224 5.93 13.32 15.74
C ALA A 224 7.16 12.94 14.88
N SER A 225 6.99 12.01 13.94
CA SER A 225 8.08 11.50 13.08
C SER A 225 8.14 12.23 11.75
N GLU A 226 9.35 12.38 11.20
CA GLU A 226 9.56 12.88 9.84
C GLU A 226 9.19 11.80 8.81
N VAL A 227 7.89 11.53 8.65
CA VAL A 227 7.39 10.69 7.55
C VAL A 227 7.19 11.58 6.33
N LEU A 228 7.64 11.10 5.17
CA LEU A 228 7.40 11.80 3.91
C LEU A 228 5.89 11.88 3.67
N VAL A 229 5.36 13.10 3.69
CA VAL A 229 3.99 13.38 3.31
C VAL A 229 4.02 14.05 1.95
N ALA A 230 3.55 13.37 0.93
CA ALA A 230 3.39 13.91 -0.40
C ALA A 230 1.93 13.71 -0.84
N ASP A 231 1.40 14.66 -1.58
CA ASP A 231 0.09 14.54 -2.23
C ASP A 231 0.23 13.72 -3.52
N GLN A 232 0.68 12.48 -3.33
CA GLN A 232 0.94 11.52 -4.40
C GLN A 232 0.43 10.15 -3.99
N LEU A 233 -0.04 9.38 -4.97
CA LEU A 233 -0.46 8.01 -4.72
C LEU A 233 0.76 7.15 -4.32
N PHE A 234 0.58 6.27 -3.34
CA PHE A 234 1.65 5.40 -2.82
C PHE A 234 2.89 6.14 -2.29
N ALA A 235 2.69 7.29 -1.63
CA ALA A 235 3.78 8.01 -0.96
C ALA A 235 4.51 7.16 0.08
N THR A 236 3.82 6.19 0.69
CA THR A 236 4.38 5.21 1.63
C THR A 236 4.27 3.81 1.03
N LEU A 237 5.42 3.17 0.81
CA LEU A 237 5.54 1.76 0.40
C LEU A 237 6.16 0.91 1.52
N ASP A 238 7.05 1.50 2.31
CA ASP A 238 7.73 0.85 3.42
C ASP A 238 6.93 1.02 4.70
N THR A 239 6.69 -0.08 5.43
CA THR A 239 6.03 -0.01 6.73
C THR A 239 6.93 0.67 7.76
N THR A 240 6.39 1.64 8.47
CA THR A 240 7.09 2.33 9.53
C THR A 240 6.35 2.12 10.84
N VAL A 241 7.04 1.58 11.87
CA VAL A 241 6.46 1.41 13.21
C VAL A 241 7.10 2.41 14.16
N ARG A 242 6.28 3.21 14.86
CA ARG A 242 6.71 4.24 15.83
C ARG A 242 5.84 4.20 17.07
N ALA A 243 6.38 4.67 18.19
CA ALA A 243 5.59 4.88 19.40
C ALA A 243 4.70 6.12 19.23
N LEU A 244 3.48 6.05 19.79
CA LEU A 244 2.58 7.20 19.92
C LEU A 244 3.29 8.31 20.73
N GLN A 245 3.19 9.56 20.29
CA GLN A 245 3.81 10.72 20.93
C GLN A 245 2.75 11.75 21.35
N PRO A 246 2.89 12.37 22.52
CA PRO A 246 3.83 12.02 23.64
C PRO A 246 3.69 10.57 24.07
N GLU A 247 4.79 9.97 24.57
CA GLU A 247 4.77 8.56 25.03
C GLU A 247 3.64 8.31 26.04
N THR A 248 2.96 7.17 25.90
CA THR A 248 1.79 6.77 26.69
C THR A 248 2.12 5.56 27.55
N GLN A 249 1.34 5.39 28.60
CA GLN A 249 1.32 4.15 29.39
C GLN A 249 -0.10 3.58 29.34
N PRO A 250 -0.31 2.42 28.70
CA PRO A 250 0.70 1.55 28.05
C PRO A 250 1.34 2.22 26.83
N ARG A 251 2.57 1.78 26.51
CA ARG A 251 3.27 2.22 25.29
C ARG A 251 2.57 1.65 24.07
N ILE A 252 1.97 2.51 23.26
CA ILE A 252 1.22 2.16 22.05
C ILE A 252 2.14 2.33 20.82
N LEU A 253 2.22 1.31 19.98
CA LEU A 253 2.92 1.36 18.71
C LEU A 253 1.92 1.64 17.58
N VAL A 254 2.29 2.54 16.68
CA VAL A 254 1.51 2.87 15.47
C VAL A 254 2.32 2.49 14.25
N SER A 255 1.70 1.79 13.31
CA SER A 255 2.30 1.44 12.02
C SER A 255 1.52 2.09 10.86
N ASP A 256 2.23 2.65 9.88
CA ASP A 256 1.68 3.03 8.57
C ASP A 256 1.75 1.82 7.63
N THR A 257 0.75 1.66 6.78
CA THR A 257 0.70 0.58 5.79
C THR A 257 0.65 1.15 4.38
N VAL A 258 0.93 0.30 3.40
CA VAL A 258 0.75 0.64 1.98
C VAL A 258 -0.70 1.02 1.71
N GLY A 259 -0.90 2.10 0.95
CA GLY A 259 -2.25 2.50 0.54
C GLY A 259 -2.89 1.49 -0.40
N PHE A 260 -4.17 1.18 -0.17
CA PHE A 260 -4.93 0.36 -1.09
C PHE A 260 -5.40 1.17 -2.30
N ILE A 261 -5.61 0.49 -3.40
CA ILE A 261 -6.09 1.07 -4.66
C ILE A 261 -7.00 0.05 -5.35
N ARG A 262 -7.89 0.51 -6.22
CA ARG A 262 -8.74 -0.36 -7.04
C ARG A 262 -7.90 -1.23 -7.97
N ASN A 263 -8.40 -2.42 -8.25
CA ASN A 263 -7.78 -3.35 -9.20
C ASN A 263 -6.29 -3.62 -8.91
N LEU A 264 -5.91 -3.65 -7.60
CA LEU A 264 -4.57 -4.05 -7.22
C LEU A 264 -4.37 -5.51 -7.61
N PRO A 265 -3.38 -5.83 -8.48
CA PRO A 265 -3.15 -7.20 -8.92
C PRO A 265 -2.92 -8.15 -7.75
N HIS A 266 -3.53 -9.33 -7.79
CA HIS A 266 -3.38 -10.34 -6.73
C HIS A 266 -1.91 -10.73 -6.48
N ASP A 267 -1.10 -10.78 -7.55
CA ASP A 267 0.34 -11.04 -7.44
C ASP A 267 1.09 -9.94 -6.68
N LEU A 268 0.61 -8.68 -6.77
CA LEU A 268 1.13 -7.57 -5.99
C LEU A 268 0.71 -7.69 -4.52
N VAL A 269 -0.55 -7.97 -4.23
CA VAL A 269 -1.03 -8.21 -2.85
C VAL A 269 -0.21 -9.32 -2.20
N ALA A 270 0.03 -10.43 -2.92
CA ALA A 270 0.84 -11.54 -2.43
C ALA A 270 2.32 -11.14 -2.22
N SER A 271 2.87 -10.27 -3.06
CA SER A 271 4.25 -9.79 -2.93
C SER A 271 4.42 -8.82 -1.76
N PHE A 272 3.39 -8.02 -1.44
CA PHE A 272 3.38 -7.08 -0.31
C PHE A 272 2.79 -7.68 0.97
N ARG A 273 2.62 -9.01 1.05
CA ARG A 273 2.03 -9.67 2.21
C ARG A 273 2.77 -9.31 3.51
N SER A 274 4.09 -9.23 3.50
CA SER A 274 4.87 -8.89 4.70
C SER A 274 4.64 -7.46 5.19
N THR A 275 4.36 -6.50 4.29
CA THR A 275 3.96 -5.14 4.67
C THR A 275 2.53 -5.11 5.21
N LEU A 276 1.67 -6.03 4.76
CA LEU A 276 0.32 -6.21 5.27
C LEU A 276 0.29 -7.04 6.56
N ASP A 277 1.33 -7.81 6.87
CA ASP A 277 1.48 -8.54 8.13
C ASP A 277 1.47 -7.62 9.36
N GLU A 278 1.91 -6.36 9.23
CA GLU A 278 1.78 -5.36 10.31
C GLU A 278 0.30 -5.04 10.62
N ALA A 279 -0.58 -5.09 9.61
CA ALA A 279 -2.03 -4.96 9.83
C ALA A 279 -2.60 -6.21 10.51
N LEU A 280 -2.10 -7.41 10.18
CA LEU A 280 -2.51 -8.67 10.81
C LEU A 280 -2.06 -8.77 12.27
N ASP A 281 -0.89 -8.23 12.59
CA ASP A 281 -0.32 -8.18 13.94
C ASP A 281 -0.93 -7.07 14.82
N ALA A 282 -1.78 -6.21 14.25
CA ALA A 282 -2.39 -5.11 14.98
C ALA A 282 -3.45 -5.57 15.97
N SER A 283 -3.51 -4.89 17.11
CA SER A 283 -4.59 -5.05 18.08
C SER A 283 -5.81 -4.19 17.74
N LEU A 284 -5.61 -3.16 16.92
CA LEU A 284 -6.64 -2.22 16.46
C LEU A 284 -6.26 -1.68 15.08
N LEU A 285 -7.23 -1.62 14.17
CA LEU A 285 -7.10 -0.97 12.87
C LEU A 285 -7.68 0.46 12.93
N LEU A 286 -6.96 1.45 12.42
CA LEU A 286 -7.51 2.75 12.06
C LEU A 286 -7.81 2.75 10.57
N HIS A 287 -9.07 2.54 10.22
CA HIS A 287 -9.51 2.54 8.84
C HIS A 287 -9.81 3.97 8.41
N ILE A 288 -8.89 4.56 7.63
CA ILE A 288 -8.97 5.96 7.20
C ILE A 288 -9.57 6.07 5.81
N VAL A 289 -10.53 6.97 5.66
CA VAL A 289 -11.09 7.37 4.37
C VAL A 289 -11.05 8.89 4.23
N ASP A 290 -10.90 9.38 3.00
CA ASP A 290 -11.01 10.79 2.66
C ASP A 290 -12.51 11.15 2.55
N ALA A 291 -13.04 11.85 3.54
CA ALA A 291 -14.46 12.21 3.57
C ALA A 291 -14.86 13.26 2.53
N ALA A 292 -13.89 13.97 1.96
CA ALA A 292 -14.13 14.96 0.89
C ALA A 292 -14.19 14.32 -0.50
N ASP A 293 -13.71 13.09 -0.66
CA ASP A 293 -13.74 12.38 -1.94
C ASP A 293 -15.15 11.80 -2.19
N PRO A 294 -15.84 12.15 -3.30
CA PRO A 294 -17.15 11.58 -3.64
C PRO A 294 -17.14 10.04 -3.71
N ALA A 295 -16.01 9.44 -4.11
CA ALA A 295 -15.84 7.99 -4.24
C ALA A 295 -15.48 7.28 -2.92
N PHE A 296 -15.43 7.97 -1.77
CA PHE A 296 -14.93 7.41 -0.51
C PHE A 296 -15.65 6.12 -0.07
N ARG A 297 -16.95 6.00 -0.36
CA ARG A 297 -17.72 4.77 -0.02
C ARG A 297 -17.21 3.56 -0.80
N SER A 298 -16.83 3.76 -2.04
CA SER A 298 -16.20 2.73 -2.86
C SER A 298 -14.78 2.41 -2.36
N HIS A 299 -14.01 3.42 -1.97
CA HIS A 299 -12.69 3.26 -1.37
C HIS A 299 -12.76 2.49 -0.04
N LEU A 300 -13.78 2.77 0.79
CA LEU A 300 -14.05 2.04 2.02
C LEU A 300 -14.35 0.56 1.74
N ARG A 301 -15.18 0.27 0.72
CA ARG A 301 -15.52 -1.10 0.30
C ARG A 301 -14.26 -1.85 -0.17
N VAL A 302 -13.50 -1.28 -1.09
CA VAL A 302 -12.26 -1.90 -1.62
C VAL A 302 -11.27 -2.21 -0.49
N THR A 303 -11.09 -1.27 0.45
CA THR A 303 -10.19 -1.49 1.60
C THR A 303 -10.69 -2.64 2.47
N LYS A 304 -12.00 -2.74 2.74
CA LYS A 304 -12.58 -3.85 3.50
C LYS A 304 -12.38 -5.20 2.80
N GLU A 305 -12.65 -5.27 1.50
CA GLU A 305 -12.44 -6.49 0.70
C GLU A 305 -10.98 -6.97 0.75
N VAL A 306 -10.03 -6.05 0.65
CA VAL A 306 -8.60 -6.40 0.77
C VAL A 306 -8.27 -6.87 2.19
N LEU A 307 -8.73 -6.18 3.25
CA LEU A 307 -8.52 -6.59 4.63
C LEU A 307 -9.13 -7.98 4.92
N GLU A 308 -10.30 -8.29 4.37
CA GLU A 308 -10.91 -9.62 4.45
C GLU A 308 -10.08 -10.67 3.74
N SER A 309 -9.57 -10.36 2.54
CA SER A 309 -8.76 -11.29 1.72
C SER A 309 -7.44 -11.69 2.39
N ILE A 310 -6.85 -10.80 3.18
CA ILE A 310 -5.63 -11.07 3.95
C ILE A 310 -5.91 -11.68 5.34
N GLY A 311 -7.18 -11.76 5.76
CA GLY A 311 -7.58 -12.31 7.06
C GLY A 311 -7.66 -11.29 8.21
N ALA A 312 -7.50 -10.00 7.93
CA ALA A 312 -7.60 -8.91 8.92
C ALA A 312 -9.02 -8.41 9.18
N GLY A 313 -10.02 -8.89 8.43
CA GLY A 313 -11.42 -8.42 8.50
C GLY A 313 -12.13 -8.60 9.84
N LYS A 314 -11.59 -9.45 10.74
CA LYS A 314 -12.14 -9.68 12.10
C LYS A 314 -11.49 -8.85 13.20
N LEU A 315 -10.44 -8.11 12.87
CA LEU A 315 -9.76 -7.26 13.85
C LEU A 315 -10.64 -6.07 14.24
N PRO A 316 -10.57 -5.63 15.52
CA PRO A 316 -11.22 -4.39 15.93
C PRO A 316 -10.78 -3.23 15.02
N ALA A 317 -11.74 -2.42 14.56
CA ALA A 317 -11.44 -1.30 13.67
C ALA A 317 -12.21 -0.05 14.07
N LEU A 318 -11.55 1.10 14.03
CA LEU A 318 -12.15 2.42 14.14
C LEU A 318 -12.17 3.08 12.75
N LEU A 319 -13.34 3.46 12.29
CA LEU A 319 -13.49 4.21 11.04
C LEU A 319 -13.18 5.69 11.27
N ILE A 320 -12.24 6.22 10.50
CA ILE A 320 -11.83 7.63 10.53
C ILE A 320 -12.27 8.31 9.24
N LEU A 321 -13.19 9.26 9.34
CA LEU A 321 -13.59 10.15 8.25
C LEU A 321 -12.64 11.35 8.28
N ASN A 322 -11.52 11.23 7.55
CA ASN A 322 -10.46 12.24 7.50
C ASN A 322 -10.79 13.36 6.50
N LYS A 323 -10.01 14.42 6.54
CA LYS A 323 -10.18 15.65 5.72
C LYS A 323 -11.55 16.31 5.89
N ILE A 324 -12.13 16.19 7.08
CA ILE A 324 -13.46 16.74 7.37
C ILE A 324 -13.50 18.29 7.24
N ASP A 325 -12.36 18.94 7.31
CA ASP A 325 -12.18 20.38 7.06
C ASP A 325 -12.59 20.78 5.64
N ALA A 326 -12.39 19.90 4.66
CA ALA A 326 -12.75 20.12 3.25
C ALA A 326 -14.23 19.76 2.93
N VAL A 327 -14.99 19.24 3.88
CA VAL A 327 -16.38 18.84 3.72
C VAL A 327 -17.32 19.95 4.18
N ASP A 328 -18.40 20.23 3.45
CA ASP A 328 -19.39 21.23 3.84
C ASP A 328 -20.26 20.78 5.04
N ILE A 329 -20.97 21.74 5.67
CA ILE A 329 -21.75 21.50 6.89
C ILE A 329 -22.89 20.51 6.65
N SER A 330 -23.55 20.56 5.50
CA SER A 330 -24.67 19.69 5.16
C SER A 330 -24.23 18.25 4.99
N GLN A 331 -23.12 18.04 4.28
CA GLN A 331 -22.49 16.74 4.12
C GLN A 331 -21.95 16.17 5.43
N LYS A 332 -21.37 16.99 6.32
CA LYS A 332 -20.99 16.55 7.68
C LYS A 332 -22.14 15.97 8.46
N ALA A 333 -23.31 16.60 8.40
CA ALA A 333 -24.51 16.11 9.08
C ALA A 333 -24.98 14.75 8.51
N LEU A 334 -24.93 14.58 7.20
CA LEU A 334 -25.24 13.31 6.53
C LEU A 334 -24.27 12.20 6.90
N LEU A 335 -22.96 12.48 6.86
CA LEU A 335 -21.91 11.54 7.24
C LEU A 335 -22.06 11.07 8.69
N LYS A 336 -22.35 11.98 9.62
CA LYS A 336 -22.59 11.65 11.02
C LYS A 336 -23.80 10.73 11.20
N LYS A 337 -24.83 10.90 10.37
CA LYS A 337 -26.03 10.04 10.40
C LYS A 337 -25.75 8.66 9.78
N GLU A 338 -24.98 8.61 8.71
CA GLU A 338 -24.65 7.38 7.99
C GLU A 338 -23.61 6.53 8.75
N PHE A 339 -22.65 7.20 9.41
CA PHE A 339 -21.55 6.55 10.16
C PHE A 339 -21.50 7.08 11.60
N PRO A 340 -22.47 6.73 12.46
CA PRO A 340 -22.59 7.31 13.81
C PRO A 340 -21.39 6.97 14.72
N GLU A 341 -20.72 5.85 14.49
CA GLU A 341 -19.57 5.41 15.27
C GLU A 341 -18.22 5.88 14.70
N ALA A 342 -18.23 6.48 13.50
CA ALA A 342 -17.01 6.96 12.87
C ALA A 342 -16.51 8.25 13.53
N ILE A 343 -15.19 8.39 13.58
CA ILE A 343 -14.53 9.60 14.07
C ILE A 343 -14.32 10.54 12.87
N ALA A 344 -15.07 11.64 12.83
CA ALA A 344 -14.90 12.69 11.84
C ALA A 344 -13.79 13.65 12.32
N MET A 345 -12.71 13.78 11.56
CA MET A 345 -11.54 14.56 11.97
C MET A 345 -10.75 15.09 10.78
N SER A 346 -9.83 16.02 11.06
CA SER A 346 -8.76 16.42 10.15
C SER A 346 -7.40 16.04 10.75
N ALA A 347 -6.60 15.29 9.99
CA ALA A 347 -5.22 14.97 10.39
C ALA A 347 -4.31 16.22 10.49
N LEU A 348 -4.77 17.38 10.02
CA LEU A 348 -4.09 18.66 10.11
C LEU A 348 -4.51 19.47 11.35
N ASN A 349 -5.59 19.06 12.04
CA ASN A 349 -6.09 19.76 13.21
C ASN A 349 -5.53 19.15 14.51
N PRO A 350 -4.69 19.88 15.30
CA PRO A 350 -4.10 19.35 16.52
C PRO A 350 -5.12 18.89 17.57
N LYS A 351 -6.31 19.53 17.63
CA LYS A 351 -7.36 19.16 18.58
C LYS A 351 -7.96 17.77 18.25
N ASP A 352 -8.15 17.50 16.97
CA ASP A 352 -8.68 16.21 16.52
C ASP A 352 -7.65 15.09 16.77
N ILE A 353 -6.36 15.39 16.59
CA ILE A 353 -5.27 14.45 16.87
C ILE A 353 -5.23 14.11 18.37
N GLU A 354 -5.36 15.10 19.26
CA GLU A 354 -5.37 14.87 20.71
C GLU A 354 -6.62 14.08 21.15
N ALA A 355 -7.78 14.36 20.57
CA ALA A 355 -9.00 13.59 20.81
C ALA A 355 -8.85 12.12 20.35
N LEU A 356 -8.28 11.89 19.17
CA LEU A 356 -8.02 10.54 18.67
C LEU A 356 -7.00 9.83 19.59
N ARG A 357 -5.93 10.49 19.98
CA ARG A 357 -4.93 9.95 20.89
C ARG A 357 -5.55 9.50 22.22
N THR A 358 -6.38 10.34 22.82
CA THR A 358 -7.12 10.02 24.04
C THR A 358 -8.01 8.78 23.84
N ARG A 359 -8.71 8.71 22.71
CA ARG A 359 -9.57 7.57 22.36
C ARG A 359 -8.78 6.27 22.22
N LEU A 360 -7.59 6.31 21.61
CA LEU A 360 -6.71 5.13 21.48
C LEU A 360 -6.22 4.64 22.85
N VAL A 361 -5.79 5.55 23.70
CA VAL A 361 -5.36 5.20 25.07
C VAL A 361 -6.50 4.56 25.86
N SER A 362 -7.70 5.18 25.86
CA SER A 362 -8.88 4.61 26.52
C SER A 362 -9.23 3.24 25.99
N PHE A 363 -9.26 3.05 24.66
CA PHE A 363 -9.56 1.76 24.02
C PHE A 363 -8.66 0.64 24.57
N PHE A 364 -7.37 0.87 24.68
CA PHE A 364 -6.46 -0.15 25.20
C PHE A 364 -6.59 -0.34 26.72
N LEU A 365 -6.76 0.73 27.47
CA LEU A 365 -6.93 0.63 28.92
C LEU A 365 -8.21 -0.08 29.33
N ASP A 366 -9.29 0.11 28.58
CA ASP A 366 -10.59 -0.53 28.82
C ASP A 366 -10.56 -2.04 28.51
N ASN A 367 -9.67 -2.45 27.60
CA ASN A 367 -9.47 -3.85 27.21
C ASN A 367 -8.31 -4.55 27.95
N MET A 368 -7.75 -3.94 29.00
CA MET A 368 -6.69 -4.51 29.82
C MET A 368 -7.19 -4.96 31.18
N ASP A 369 -6.70 -6.12 31.63
CA ASP A 369 -6.97 -6.63 32.97
C ASP A 369 -6.06 -5.95 34.00
N GLN A 370 -6.60 -5.79 35.20
CA GLN A 370 -5.83 -5.34 36.35
C GLN A 370 -5.18 -6.53 37.02
N VAL A 371 -3.86 -6.53 37.13
CA VAL A 371 -3.07 -7.67 37.65
C VAL A 371 -2.08 -7.16 38.73
N GLU A 372 -1.93 -7.98 39.75
CA GLU A 372 -0.91 -7.75 40.79
C GLU A 372 0.30 -8.66 40.55
N LEU A 373 1.48 -8.08 40.60
CA LEU A 373 2.77 -8.74 40.39
C LEU A 373 3.74 -8.37 41.46
N VAL A 374 4.64 -9.31 41.80
CA VAL A 374 5.80 -9.03 42.68
C VAL A 374 7.05 -9.15 41.81
N VAL A 375 7.84 -8.10 41.74
CA VAL A 375 9.15 -8.09 41.09
C VAL A 375 10.23 -8.23 42.17
N PRO A 376 10.91 -9.40 42.23
CA PRO A 376 11.96 -9.63 43.21
C PRO A 376 13.12 -8.60 43.07
N TYR A 377 13.76 -8.23 44.17
CA TYR A 377 14.99 -7.48 44.10
C TYR A 377 16.06 -8.23 43.31
N GLY A 378 16.84 -7.53 42.50
CA GLY A 378 17.78 -8.12 41.54
C GLY A 378 17.24 -8.27 40.11
N LYS A 379 15.92 -7.99 39.87
CA LYS A 379 15.30 -7.94 38.56
C LYS A 379 14.92 -6.52 38.14
N GLU A 380 15.81 -5.56 38.41
CA GLU A 380 15.60 -4.12 38.15
C GLU A 380 15.32 -3.84 36.65
N GLY A 381 15.92 -4.65 35.73
CA GLY A 381 15.66 -4.53 34.30
C GLY A 381 14.21 -4.80 33.91
N VAL A 382 13.56 -5.79 34.57
CA VAL A 382 12.13 -6.08 34.37
C VAL A 382 11.27 -4.97 34.94
N LEU A 383 11.62 -4.44 36.10
CA LEU A 383 10.92 -3.32 36.74
C LEU A 383 10.98 -2.05 35.87
N ALA A 384 12.15 -1.73 35.32
CA ALA A 384 12.34 -0.59 34.42
C ALA A 384 11.51 -0.73 33.13
N GLU A 385 11.45 -1.92 32.57
CA GLU A 385 10.64 -2.22 31.42
C GLU A 385 9.14 -2.10 31.68
N ILE A 386 8.66 -2.61 32.83
CA ILE A 386 7.26 -2.46 33.26
C ILE A 386 6.91 -0.96 33.36
N ARG A 387 7.73 -0.18 34.06
CA ARG A 387 7.51 1.27 34.23
C ARG A 387 7.49 2.02 32.88
N LYS A 388 8.27 1.56 31.92
CA LYS A 388 8.36 2.20 30.60
C LYS A 388 7.18 1.87 29.70
N ASN A 389 6.72 0.62 29.72
CA ASN A 389 5.83 0.10 28.67
C ASN A 389 4.40 -0.18 29.16
N ILE A 390 4.16 -0.24 30.47
CA ILE A 390 2.91 -0.71 31.07
C ILE A 390 2.37 0.34 32.03
N GLN A 391 1.05 0.46 32.10
CA GLN A 391 0.43 1.35 33.09
C GLN A 391 0.53 0.76 34.48
N VAL A 392 1.30 1.43 35.37
CA VAL A 392 1.38 1.11 36.78
C VAL A 392 0.32 1.93 37.52
N LEU A 393 -0.57 1.25 38.25
CA LEU A 393 -1.62 1.86 39.06
C LEU A 393 -1.16 2.17 40.47
N SER A 394 -0.40 1.24 41.08
CA SER A 394 0.24 1.44 42.37
C SER A 394 1.54 0.64 42.49
N GLU A 395 2.45 1.11 43.29
CA GLU A 395 3.73 0.51 43.55
C GLU A 395 4.05 0.61 45.04
N SER A 396 4.46 -0.52 45.65
CA SER A 396 4.92 -0.56 47.05
C SER A 396 6.16 -1.43 47.16
N TYR A 397 7.04 -1.05 48.12
CA TYR A 397 8.30 -1.74 48.37
C TYR A 397 8.15 -2.57 49.66
N GLU A 398 8.33 -3.88 49.55
CA GLU A 398 8.22 -4.80 50.69
C GLU A 398 9.42 -5.73 50.74
N GLU A 399 9.53 -6.53 51.81
CA GLU A 399 10.72 -7.39 52.04
C GLU A 399 11.04 -8.34 50.84
N LYS A 400 10.02 -8.84 50.14
CA LYS A 400 10.18 -9.82 49.07
C LYS A 400 10.41 -9.19 47.69
N GLY A 401 10.30 -7.88 47.54
CA GLY A 401 10.42 -7.18 46.27
C GLY A 401 9.46 -6.01 46.10
N VAL A 402 9.31 -5.53 44.88
CA VAL A 402 8.42 -4.44 44.51
C VAL A 402 7.07 -5.00 44.10
N TYR A 403 6.03 -4.67 44.87
CA TYR A 403 4.65 -5.03 44.56
C TYR A 403 4.05 -4.01 43.63
N LEU A 404 3.61 -4.49 42.47
CA LEU A 404 3.04 -3.66 41.43
C LEU A 404 1.60 -4.05 41.15
N LYS A 405 0.72 -3.08 41.06
CA LYS A 405 -0.62 -3.24 40.47
C LYS A 405 -0.61 -2.57 39.11
N ILE A 406 -0.80 -3.35 38.06
CA ILE A 406 -0.63 -2.90 36.70
C ILE A 406 -1.89 -3.17 35.87
N LYS A 407 -2.09 -2.41 34.78
CA LYS A 407 -3.01 -2.75 33.70
C LYS A 407 -2.24 -3.34 32.53
N ALA A 408 -2.55 -4.58 32.16
CA ALA A 408 -1.88 -5.27 31.06
C ALA A 408 -2.80 -6.27 30.35
N ASN A 409 -2.51 -6.57 29.10
CA ASN A 409 -3.20 -7.62 28.40
C ASN A 409 -2.72 -9.02 28.86
N PRO A 410 -3.51 -10.09 28.68
CA PRO A 410 -3.17 -11.45 29.13
C PRO A 410 -1.82 -11.97 28.61
N GLY A 411 -1.47 -11.64 27.36
CA GLY A 411 -0.20 -12.02 26.74
C GLY A 411 1.01 -11.38 27.44
N THR A 412 0.93 -10.08 27.71
CA THR A 412 1.96 -9.36 28.47
C THR A 412 2.13 -9.93 29.87
N VAL A 413 1.03 -10.20 30.57
CA VAL A 413 1.06 -10.81 31.92
C VAL A 413 1.77 -12.16 31.89
N THR A 414 1.47 -13.01 30.92
CA THR A 414 2.09 -14.33 30.75
C THR A 414 3.59 -14.22 30.49
N ALA A 415 4.00 -13.29 29.61
CA ALA A 415 5.40 -13.04 29.29
C ALA A 415 6.17 -12.52 30.52
N LEU A 416 5.58 -11.56 31.29
CA LEU A 416 6.17 -11.05 32.51
C LEU A 416 6.34 -12.15 33.59
N LYS A 417 5.30 -12.96 33.82
CA LYS A 417 5.37 -14.06 34.78
C LYS A 417 6.47 -15.07 34.44
N ARG A 418 6.63 -15.42 33.16
CA ARG A 418 7.72 -16.29 32.71
C ARG A 418 9.10 -15.71 33.01
N ARG A 419 9.31 -14.41 32.74
CA ARG A 419 10.58 -13.71 32.98
C ARG A 419 10.85 -13.48 34.50
N LEU A 420 9.81 -13.38 35.31
CA LEU A 420 9.95 -13.31 36.74
C LEU A 420 10.26 -14.65 37.39
N ALA A 421 9.89 -15.77 36.73
CA ALA A 421 10.16 -17.12 37.20
C ALA A 421 11.54 -17.65 36.76
N SER A 422 12.11 -17.15 35.66
CA SER A 422 13.49 -17.45 35.20
C SER A 422 14.53 -16.63 35.98
#